data_1fd984e598efc9ab107f06a08c683771
#
_entry.id   1fd984e598efc9ab107f06a08c683771
#
_cell.length_a   1.000
_cell.length_b   1.000
_cell.length_c   1.000
_cell.angle_alpha   90.00
_cell.angle_beta   90.00
_cell.angle_gamma   90.00
#
_symmetry.space_group_name_H-M   'P 1'
#
loop_
_entity.id
_entity.type
_entity.pdbx_description
1 polymer ?
#
loop_
_entity_poly.entity_id
_entity_poly.type
_entity_poly.pdbx_seq_one_letter_code
_entity_poly.pdbx_strand_id
1 'polypeptide(L)'
;MKKILTCENLTASYDGVKVINSLSFSISEGEYLCILGENGSGKSTLVKCLLGIKPADGGKITLGDGLKHTDIGYLPQHTPMQSGFPATVSEVVLSGCLGRRGYRPFYSSAEKEIASNAMKRLGIYDLASRGCRELSGGQQQRMLLARALCSAKKLLLLDEPVTGLDPTASAELYSVISELNEKDKMTIIMVSHDIAKSLEYSSKILCLCSSSDSFFGTPQEYASSHISNKFIGDQKL
;
A
#
# COMPACT_ATOMS: atom_id res chain seq x y z
N MET A 1 18.27 -6.96 -10.82
CA MET A 1 17.61 -6.04 -9.87
C MET A 1 17.64 -6.67 -8.48
N LYS A 2 17.80 -5.87 -7.41
CA LYS A 2 17.86 -6.35 -6.04
C LYS A 2 16.44 -6.63 -5.52
N LYS A 3 16.19 -7.84 -5.02
CA LYS A 3 14.88 -8.19 -4.44
C LYS A 3 14.71 -7.45 -3.12
N ILE A 4 13.57 -6.76 -2.95
CA ILE A 4 13.21 -6.02 -1.73
C ILE A 4 12.24 -6.81 -0.85
N LEU A 5 11.45 -7.71 -1.47
CA LEU A 5 10.55 -8.61 -0.78
C LEU A 5 10.45 -9.92 -1.58
N THR A 6 10.51 -11.04 -0.87
CA THR A 6 10.29 -12.38 -1.43
C THR A 6 9.31 -13.13 -0.54
N CYS A 7 8.32 -13.72 -1.16
CA CYS A 7 7.32 -14.58 -0.56
C CYS A 7 7.50 -15.99 -1.14
N GLU A 8 7.70 -17.01 -0.31
CA GLU A 8 7.97 -18.39 -0.71
C GLU A 8 6.96 -19.33 -0.04
N ASN A 9 6.13 -19.98 -0.87
CA ASN A 9 5.12 -20.97 -0.45
C ASN A 9 4.24 -20.49 0.71
N LEU A 10 3.88 -19.20 0.72
CA LEU A 10 3.09 -18.60 1.79
C LEU A 10 1.73 -19.28 1.90
N THR A 11 1.40 -19.73 3.10
CA THR A 11 0.09 -20.24 3.44
C THR A 11 -0.43 -19.45 4.63
N ALA A 12 -1.69 -19.01 4.55
CA ALA A 12 -2.33 -18.27 5.63
C ALA A 12 -3.83 -18.56 5.69
N SER A 13 -4.35 -18.69 6.91
CA SER A 13 -5.76 -18.93 7.19
C SER A 13 -6.38 -17.71 7.88
N TYR A 14 -7.68 -17.53 7.74
CA TYR A 14 -8.47 -16.55 8.47
C TYR A 14 -9.67 -17.26 9.09
N ASP A 15 -9.87 -17.15 10.41
CA ASP A 15 -10.90 -17.85 11.18
C ASP A 15 -10.96 -19.37 10.88
N GLY A 16 -9.78 -20.01 10.79
CA GLY A 16 -9.65 -21.43 10.51
C GLY A 16 -9.82 -21.84 9.04
N VAL A 17 -10.19 -20.89 8.16
CA VAL A 17 -10.30 -21.13 6.72
C VAL A 17 -9.04 -20.70 6.01
N LYS A 18 -8.42 -21.63 5.24
CA LYS A 18 -7.25 -21.32 4.43
C LYS A 18 -7.64 -20.37 3.28
N VAL A 19 -7.08 -19.15 3.28
CA VAL A 19 -7.35 -18.12 2.26
C VAL A 19 -6.17 -17.86 1.34
N ILE A 20 -4.96 -18.25 1.74
CA ILE A 20 -3.76 -18.21 0.90
C ILE A 20 -3.15 -19.60 0.94
N ASN A 21 -2.85 -20.17 -0.23
CA ASN A 21 -2.31 -21.52 -0.35
C ASN A 21 -1.06 -21.53 -1.23
N SER A 22 0.11 -21.74 -0.60
CA SER A 22 1.41 -21.92 -1.28
C SER A 22 1.76 -20.80 -2.27
N LEU A 23 1.45 -19.54 -1.91
CA LEU A 23 1.70 -18.37 -2.76
C LEU A 23 3.19 -18.03 -2.79
N SER A 24 3.74 -17.86 -4.00
CA SER A 24 5.14 -17.46 -4.20
C SER A 24 5.24 -16.32 -5.19
N PHE A 25 5.93 -15.25 -4.80
CA PHE A 25 6.25 -14.11 -5.67
C PHE A 25 7.43 -13.32 -5.10
N SER A 26 7.99 -12.45 -5.90
CA SER A 26 9.03 -11.52 -5.43
C SER A 26 8.90 -10.17 -6.13
N ILE A 27 9.30 -9.11 -5.43
CA ILE A 27 9.35 -7.76 -5.95
C ILE A 27 10.75 -7.19 -5.77
N SER A 28 11.23 -6.50 -6.80
CA SER A 28 12.53 -5.84 -6.83
C SER A 28 12.41 -4.36 -6.44
N GLU A 29 13.52 -3.76 -6.07
CA GLU A 29 13.58 -2.33 -5.75
C GLU A 29 13.11 -1.49 -6.96
N GLY A 30 12.20 -0.56 -6.72
CA GLY A 30 11.62 0.32 -7.72
C GLY A 30 10.50 -0.30 -8.57
N GLU A 31 10.14 -1.57 -8.37
CA GLU A 31 8.97 -2.16 -9.04
C GLU A 31 7.66 -1.68 -8.41
N TYR A 32 6.60 -1.67 -9.22
CA TYR A 32 5.23 -1.39 -8.80
C TYR A 32 4.38 -2.65 -8.97
N LEU A 33 4.07 -3.33 -7.86
CA LEU A 33 3.20 -4.50 -7.81
C LEU A 33 1.77 -4.08 -7.52
N CYS A 34 0.83 -4.47 -8.38
CA CYS A 34 -0.59 -4.37 -8.08
C CYS A 34 -1.16 -5.74 -7.68
N ILE A 35 -1.87 -5.79 -6.55
CA ILE A 35 -2.57 -6.97 -6.05
C ILE A 35 -4.04 -6.84 -6.41
N LEU A 36 -4.51 -7.73 -7.26
CA LEU A 36 -5.90 -7.85 -7.71
C LEU A 36 -6.56 -9.08 -7.08
N GLY A 37 -7.87 -9.13 -7.12
CA GLY A 37 -8.66 -10.30 -6.71
C GLY A 37 -10.03 -9.92 -6.18
N GLU A 38 -10.93 -10.89 -6.13
CA GLU A 38 -12.29 -10.76 -5.60
C GLU A 38 -12.31 -10.44 -4.11
N ASN A 39 -13.48 -10.03 -3.61
CA ASN A 39 -13.69 -9.91 -2.18
C ASN A 39 -13.58 -11.31 -1.53
N GLY A 40 -12.84 -11.41 -0.43
CA GLY A 40 -12.59 -12.69 0.24
C GLY A 40 -11.43 -13.52 -0.34
N SER A 41 -10.78 -13.09 -1.43
CA SER A 41 -9.64 -13.82 -2.03
C SER A 41 -8.34 -13.85 -1.19
N GLY A 42 -8.33 -13.20 -0.03
CA GLY A 42 -7.17 -13.20 0.87
C GLY A 42 -6.26 -11.97 0.75
N LYS A 43 -6.61 -10.93 -0.03
CA LYS A 43 -5.80 -9.70 -0.18
C LYS A 43 -5.43 -9.06 1.16
N SER A 44 -6.42 -8.80 2.01
CA SER A 44 -6.19 -8.20 3.33
C SER A 44 -5.40 -9.11 4.27
N THR A 45 -5.52 -10.44 4.12
CA THR A 45 -4.70 -11.41 4.86
C THR A 45 -3.26 -11.35 4.38
N LEU A 46 -3.03 -11.30 3.06
CA LEU A 46 -1.70 -11.12 2.47
C LEU A 46 -1.05 -9.82 2.96
N VAL A 47 -1.78 -8.70 2.90
CA VAL A 47 -1.31 -7.40 3.42
C VAL A 47 -0.86 -7.51 4.87
N LYS A 48 -1.66 -8.14 5.74
CA LYS A 48 -1.31 -8.34 7.17
C LYS A 48 -0.07 -9.21 7.34
N CYS A 49 0.10 -10.25 6.51
CA CYS A 49 1.30 -11.09 6.54
C CYS A 49 2.54 -10.31 6.07
N LEU A 50 2.43 -9.53 4.98
CA LEU A 50 3.53 -8.71 4.46
C LEU A 50 3.98 -7.64 5.47
N LEU A 51 3.06 -7.10 6.25
CA LEU A 51 3.35 -6.14 7.33
C LEU A 51 3.87 -6.80 8.63
N GLY A 52 3.88 -8.12 8.70
CA GLY A 52 4.24 -8.85 9.92
C GLY A 52 3.23 -8.72 11.06
N ILE A 53 2.01 -8.23 10.77
CA ILE A 53 0.91 -8.11 11.75
C ILE A 53 0.29 -9.48 12.02
N LYS A 54 0.22 -10.32 10.99
CA LYS A 54 -0.27 -11.71 11.09
C LYS A 54 0.85 -12.67 10.73
N PRO A 55 1.16 -13.67 11.58
CA PRO A 55 2.07 -14.74 11.19
C PRO A 55 1.46 -15.59 10.06
N ALA A 56 2.32 -16.09 9.19
CA ALA A 56 1.95 -17.11 8.21
C ALA A 56 1.79 -18.48 8.89
N ASP A 57 0.88 -19.30 8.37
CA ASP A 57 0.73 -20.69 8.83
C ASP A 57 1.82 -21.59 8.22
N GLY A 58 2.39 -21.17 7.08
CA GLY A 58 3.48 -21.86 6.39
C GLY A 58 4.15 -20.96 5.36
N GLY A 59 5.31 -21.40 4.89
CA GLY A 59 6.14 -20.63 3.98
C GLY A 59 6.95 -19.53 4.67
N LYS A 60 7.48 -18.59 3.88
CA LYS A 60 8.36 -17.54 4.39
C LYS A 60 8.20 -16.24 3.63
N ILE A 61 8.23 -15.11 4.37
CA ILE A 61 8.38 -13.76 3.82
C ILE A 61 9.75 -13.24 4.23
N THR A 62 10.53 -12.81 3.26
CA THR A 62 11.86 -12.26 3.48
C THR A 62 11.91 -10.83 2.94
N LEU A 63 12.27 -9.89 3.79
CA LEU A 63 12.56 -8.51 3.42
C LEU A 63 14.05 -8.39 3.08
N GLY A 64 14.34 -7.87 1.90
CA GLY A 64 15.70 -7.63 1.43
C GLY A 64 16.28 -6.32 1.94
N ASP A 65 17.55 -6.07 1.65
CA ASP A 65 18.25 -4.81 1.90
C ASP A 65 18.24 -4.34 3.37
N GLY A 66 18.16 -5.28 4.32
CA GLY A 66 18.11 -4.95 5.74
C GLY A 66 16.84 -4.23 6.19
N LEU A 67 15.78 -4.24 5.36
CA LEU A 67 14.48 -3.68 5.71
C LEU A 67 13.84 -4.48 6.85
N LYS A 68 13.12 -3.76 7.70
CA LYS A 68 12.25 -4.30 8.74
C LYS A 68 10.80 -4.00 8.38
N HIS A 69 9.85 -4.74 8.95
CA HIS A 69 8.43 -4.45 8.77
C HIS A 69 8.06 -3.01 9.17
N THR A 70 8.75 -2.45 10.16
CA THR A 70 8.59 -1.04 10.59
C THR A 70 9.11 -0.01 9.57
N ASP A 71 9.86 -0.44 8.56
CA ASP A 71 10.37 0.41 7.47
C ASP A 71 9.44 0.42 6.25
N ILE A 72 8.34 -0.33 6.30
CA ILE A 72 7.28 -0.33 5.30
C ILE A 72 6.31 0.80 5.61
N GLY A 73 6.14 1.72 4.67
CA GLY A 73 5.06 2.71 4.76
C GLY A 73 3.73 2.04 4.46
N TYR A 74 2.75 2.18 5.33
CA TYR A 74 1.45 1.55 5.15
C TYR A 74 0.31 2.56 5.17
N LEU A 75 -0.51 2.52 4.11
CA LEU A 75 -1.78 3.22 4.01
C LEU A 75 -2.90 2.19 4.02
N PRO A 76 -3.69 2.09 5.10
CA PRO A 76 -4.80 1.13 5.21
C PRO A 76 -6.03 1.58 4.42
N GLN A 77 -6.87 0.62 4.03
CA GLN A 77 -8.12 0.83 3.30
C GLN A 77 -9.07 1.79 4.01
N HIS A 78 -9.25 1.62 5.31
CA HIS A 78 -10.05 2.48 6.16
C HIS A 78 -9.25 2.90 7.38
N THR A 79 -9.10 4.20 7.54
CA THR A 79 -8.67 4.78 8.82
C THR A 79 -9.88 5.51 9.39
N PRO A 80 -10.67 4.87 10.28
CA PRO A 80 -11.74 5.58 10.95
C PRO A 80 -11.10 6.72 11.75
N MET A 81 -11.21 7.93 11.24
CA MET A 81 -10.91 9.13 12.02
C MET A 81 -11.98 9.19 13.10
N GLN A 82 -11.64 8.73 14.30
CA GLN A 82 -12.56 8.77 15.42
C GLN A 82 -13.14 10.17 15.55
N SER A 83 -14.48 10.23 15.53
CA SER A 83 -15.22 11.48 15.66
C SER A 83 -14.95 12.07 17.05
N GLY A 84 -13.91 12.82 17.23
CA GLY A 84 -13.49 13.39 18.51
C GLY A 84 -11.98 13.59 18.67
N PHE A 85 -11.16 13.02 17.79
CA PHE A 85 -9.72 13.17 17.93
C PHE A 85 -9.26 14.54 17.37
N PRO A 86 -8.87 15.49 18.24
CA PRO A 86 -8.49 16.84 17.83
C PRO A 86 -7.02 16.85 17.40
N ALA A 87 -6.71 16.24 16.23
CA ALA A 87 -5.35 16.28 15.69
C ALA A 87 -5.27 17.17 14.46
N THR A 88 -4.17 17.89 14.34
CA THR A 88 -3.80 18.62 13.14
C THR A 88 -3.21 17.69 12.08
N VAL A 89 -3.21 18.14 10.84
CA VAL A 89 -2.57 17.45 9.72
C VAL A 89 -1.10 17.14 10.03
N SER A 90 -0.36 18.13 10.55
CA SER A 90 1.05 17.95 10.89
C SER A 90 1.29 16.90 11.98
N GLU A 91 0.43 16.82 12.98
CA GLU A 91 0.54 15.81 14.05
C GLU A 91 0.29 14.39 13.51
N VAL A 92 -0.73 14.22 12.65
CA VAL A 92 -1.00 12.94 12.01
C VAL A 92 0.15 12.52 11.11
N VAL A 93 0.66 13.40 10.25
CA VAL A 93 1.78 13.08 9.37
C VAL A 93 3.05 12.75 10.17
N LEU A 94 3.36 13.56 11.19
CA LEU A 94 4.53 13.36 12.04
C LEU A 94 4.47 12.03 12.81
N SER A 95 3.26 11.54 13.13
CA SER A 95 3.08 10.23 13.77
C SER A 95 3.65 9.07 12.93
N GLY A 96 3.78 9.23 11.60
CA GLY A 96 4.45 8.27 10.74
C GLY A 96 5.95 8.07 11.08
N CYS A 97 6.57 9.02 11.77
CA CYS A 97 7.96 8.93 12.22
C CYS A 97 8.13 8.16 13.55
N LEU A 98 7.07 7.65 14.18
CA LEU A 98 7.15 6.98 15.48
C LEU A 98 8.15 5.83 15.51
N GLY A 99 8.20 5.01 14.46
CA GLY A 99 9.16 3.91 14.33
C GLY A 99 10.63 4.36 14.27
N ARG A 100 10.88 5.60 13.84
CA ARG A 100 12.24 6.19 13.77
C ARG A 100 12.67 6.81 15.10
N ARG A 101 11.71 7.25 15.92
CA ARG A 101 11.97 7.95 17.18
C ARG A 101 12.57 7.07 18.27
N GLY A 102 12.27 5.77 18.27
CA GLY A 102 12.65 4.86 19.35
C GLY A 102 12.03 5.31 20.67
N TYR A 103 12.82 5.31 21.74
CA TYR A 103 12.37 5.67 23.11
C TYR A 103 12.41 7.17 23.42
N ARG A 104 12.75 8.04 22.46
CA ARG A 104 12.83 9.49 22.68
C ARG A 104 11.42 10.08 22.90
N PRO A 105 11.22 10.97 23.91
CA PRO A 105 9.91 11.54 24.18
C PRO A 105 9.43 12.53 23.11
N PHE A 106 10.36 13.22 22.44
CA PHE A 106 10.06 14.24 21.42
C PHE A 106 10.63 13.87 20.05
N TYR A 107 9.99 14.40 19.01
CA TYR A 107 10.50 14.31 17.63
C TYR A 107 11.69 15.25 17.43
N SER A 108 12.72 14.75 16.75
CA SER A 108 13.89 15.53 16.34
C SER A 108 13.57 16.48 15.18
N SER A 109 14.48 17.43 14.90
CA SER A 109 14.39 18.30 13.73
C SER A 109 14.35 17.50 12.42
N ALA A 110 15.11 16.43 12.33
CA ALA A 110 15.13 15.55 11.16
C ALA A 110 13.75 14.88 10.90
N GLU A 111 13.07 14.41 11.95
CA GLU A 111 11.74 13.81 11.80
C GLU A 111 10.68 14.86 11.41
N LYS A 112 10.77 16.08 11.94
CA LYS A 112 9.91 17.20 11.56
C LYS A 112 10.16 17.61 10.10
N GLU A 113 11.40 17.56 9.64
CA GLU A 113 11.77 17.83 8.26
C GLU A 113 11.23 16.76 7.30
N ILE A 114 11.33 15.47 7.67
CA ILE A 114 10.73 14.35 6.92
C ILE A 114 9.22 14.58 6.76
N ALA A 115 8.51 14.91 7.83
CA ALA A 115 7.07 15.16 7.80
C ALA A 115 6.72 16.39 6.95
N SER A 116 7.49 17.48 7.08
CA SER A 116 7.34 18.68 6.27
C SER A 116 7.51 18.39 4.77
N ASN A 117 8.56 17.66 4.40
CA ASN A 117 8.83 17.28 3.02
C ASN A 117 7.76 16.34 2.46
N ALA A 118 7.25 15.39 3.25
CA ALA A 118 6.13 14.54 2.86
C ALA A 118 4.86 15.37 2.59
N MET A 119 4.52 16.34 3.46
CA MET A 119 3.37 17.22 3.25
C MET A 119 3.52 18.10 1.99
N LYS A 120 4.71 18.66 1.73
CA LYS A 120 5.00 19.40 0.52
C LYS A 120 4.85 18.55 -0.73
N ARG A 121 5.39 17.33 -0.70
CA ARG A 121 5.31 16.36 -1.80
C ARG A 121 3.86 16.00 -2.15
N LEU A 122 3.00 15.91 -1.15
CA LEU A 122 1.57 15.61 -1.31
C LEU A 122 0.69 16.86 -1.51
N GLY A 123 1.26 18.06 -1.57
CA GLY A 123 0.53 19.31 -1.79
C GLY A 123 -0.44 19.68 -0.65
N ILE A 124 -0.12 19.31 0.59
CA ILE A 124 -0.95 19.55 1.78
C ILE A 124 -0.21 20.34 2.87
N TYR A 125 0.96 20.90 2.56
CA TYR A 125 1.76 21.64 3.55
C TYR A 125 1.01 22.87 4.10
N ASP A 126 0.26 23.58 3.27
CA ASP A 126 -0.52 24.76 3.68
C ASP A 126 -1.69 24.40 4.61
N LEU A 127 -2.02 23.11 4.70
CA LEU A 127 -3.06 22.57 5.59
C LEU A 127 -2.50 22.06 6.92
N ALA A 128 -1.18 22.17 7.16
CA ALA A 128 -0.47 21.54 8.29
C ALA A 128 -1.07 21.83 9.66
N SER A 129 -1.60 23.05 9.87
CA SER A 129 -2.23 23.49 11.11
C SER A 129 -3.74 23.23 11.19
N ARG A 130 -4.37 22.80 10.10
CA ARG A 130 -5.82 22.52 10.09
C ARG A 130 -6.13 21.23 10.83
N GLY A 131 -7.31 21.18 11.41
CA GLY A 131 -7.88 19.96 11.95
C GLY A 131 -8.14 18.92 10.86
N CYS A 132 -7.80 17.66 11.11
CA CYS A 132 -7.97 16.59 10.10
C CYS A 132 -9.40 16.43 9.60
N ARG A 133 -10.40 16.86 10.37
CA ARG A 133 -11.82 16.80 10.02
C ARG A 133 -12.26 17.86 9.00
N GLU A 134 -11.50 18.92 8.89
CA GLU A 134 -11.79 20.02 7.98
C GLU A 134 -11.35 19.70 6.54
N LEU A 135 -10.71 18.55 6.35
CA LEU A 135 -10.17 18.12 5.06
C LEU A 135 -11.24 17.44 4.21
N SER A 136 -11.20 17.68 2.90
CA SER A 136 -11.91 16.86 1.91
C SER A 136 -11.37 15.40 1.92
N GLY A 137 -12.13 14.46 1.36
CA GLY A 137 -11.71 13.06 1.26
C GLY A 137 -10.35 12.90 0.58
N GLY A 138 -10.11 13.59 -0.54
CA GLY A 138 -8.83 13.58 -1.24
C GLY A 138 -7.68 14.18 -0.41
N GLN A 139 -7.94 15.27 0.34
CA GLN A 139 -6.94 15.84 1.25
C GLN A 139 -6.63 14.91 2.42
N GLN A 140 -7.63 14.22 2.98
CA GLN A 140 -7.43 13.21 4.02
C GLN A 140 -6.58 12.05 3.51
N GLN A 141 -6.84 11.58 2.30
CA GLN A 141 -6.07 10.49 1.70
C GLN A 141 -4.62 10.89 1.44
N ARG A 142 -4.37 12.12 0.95
CA ARG A 142 -3.02 12.67 0.81
C ARG A 142 -2.30 12.81 2.16
N MET A 143 -3.00 13.20 3.22
CA MET A 143 -2.44 13.26 4.57
C MET A 143 -2.04 11.87 5.08
N LEU A 144 -2.87 10.85 4.87
CA LEU A 144 -2.57 9.48 5.25
C LEU A 144 -1.40 8.90 4.43
N LEU A 145 -1.32 9.22 3.13
CA LEU A 145 -0.17 8.86 2.29
C LEU A 145 1.11 9.57 2.75
N ALA A 146 1.04 10.87 3.12
CA ALA A 146 2.18 11.59 3.70
C ALA A 146 2.67 10.95 5.00
N ARG A 147 1.74 10.50 5.87
CA ARG A 147 2.06 9.74 7.07
C ARG A 147 2.77 8.42 6.74
N ALA A 148 2.28 7.67 5.74
CA ALA A 148 2.90 6.42 5.29
C ALA A 148 4.32 6.67 4.74
N LEU A 149 4.53 7.75 3.98
CA LEU A 149 5.85 8.16 3.49
C LEU A 149 6.85 8.43 4.62
N CYS A 150 6.39 8.99 5.75
CA CYS A 150 7.27 9.23 6.91
C CYS A 150 7.85 7.95 7.50
N SER A 151 7.15 6.82 7.43
CA SER A 151 7.66 5.51 7.90
C SER A 151 8.44 4.79 6.82
N ALA A 152 8.10 4.98 5.55
CA ALA A 152 8.71 4.26 4.44
C ALA A 152 10.20 4.58 4.28
N LYS A 153 11.01 3.54 4.09
CA LYS A 153 12.39 3.70 3.60
C LYS A 153 12.49 3.49 2.10
N LYS A 154 11.96 2.36 1.62
CA LYS A 154 12.04 1.93 0.21
C LYS A 154 10.76 1.28 -0.31
N LEU A 155 9.81 0.97 0.58
CA LEU A 155 8.62 0.20 0.25
C LEU A 155 7.37 0.86 0.84
N LEU A 156 6.39 1.13 -0.02
CA LEU A 156 5.04 1.55 0.33
C LEU A 156 4.06 0.42 0.04
N LEU A 157 3.17 0.15 0.99
CA LEU A 157 2.03 -0.73 0.84
C LEU A 157 0.77 0.09 0.98
N LEU A 158 -0.04 0.12 -0.08
CA LEU A 158 -1.24 0.93 -0.21
C LEU A 158 -2.43 0.00 -0.37
N ASP A 159 -3.36 0.03 0.59
CA ASP A 159 -4.53 -0.84 0.59
C ASP A 159 -5.75 -0.02 0.13
N GLU A 160 -6.13 -0.17 -1.14
CA GLU A 160 -7.24 0.53 -1.80
C GLU A 160 -7.21 2.07 -1.61
N PRO A 161 -6.13 2.75 -1.98
CA PRO A 161 -5.89 4.15 -1.62
C PRO A 161 -6.88 5.15 -2.24
N VAL A 162 -7.61 4.77 -3.29
CA VAL A 162 -8.54 5.65 -4.03
C VAL A 162 -10.01 5.36 -3.75
N THR A 163 -10.30 4.34 -2.94
CA THR A 163 -11.69 3.94 -2.64
C THR A 163 -12.45 5.09 -1.95
N GLY A 164 -13.61 5.44 -2.51
CA GLY A 164 -14.47 6.52 -1.99
C GLY A 164 -14.06 7.93 -2.40
N LEU A 165 -13.06 8.10 -3.25
CA LEU A 165 -12.70 9.37 -3.85
C LEU A 165 -13.48 9.64 -5.15
N ASP A 166 -13.69 10.91 -5.46
CA ASP A 166 -14.17 11.31 -6.78
C ASP A 166 -13.11 11.04 -7.86
N PRO A 167 -13.50 10.99 -9.16
CA PRO A 167 -12.59 10.65 -10.25
C PRO A 167 -11.38 11.58 -10.36
N THR A 168 -11.54 12.87 -10.05
CA THR A 168 -10.45 13.87 -10.13
C THR A 168 -9.43 13.63 -9.02
N ALA A 169 -9.89 13.50 -7.78
CA ALA A 169 -9.03 13.22 -6.63
C ALA A 169 -8.32 11.85 -6.79
N SER A 170 -9.00 10.86 -7.37
CA SER A 170 -8.41 9.55 -7.69
C SER A 170 -7.27 9.66 -8.70
N ALA A 171 -7.49 10.37 -9.82
CA ALA A 171 -6.48 10.58 -10.85
C ALA A 171 -5.25 11.33 -10.32
N GLU A 172 -5.46 12.37 -9.51
CA GLU A 172 -4.39 13.11 -8.86
C GLU A 172 -3.58 12.23 -7.90
N LEU A 173 -4.24 11.36 -7.14
CA LEU A 173 -3.56 10.46 -6.21
C LEU A 173 -2.73 9.40 -6.95
N TYR A 174 -3.26 8.82 -8.04
CA TYR A 174 -2.50 7.90 -8.91
C TYR A 174 -1.27 8.58 -9.49
N SER A 175 -1.40 9.84 -9.98
CA SER A 175 -0.27 10.62 -10.50
C SER A 175 0.83 10.79 -9.45
N VAL A 176 0.48 11.14 -8.23
CA VAL A 176 1.44 11.28 -7.13
C VAL A 176 2.13 9.94 -6.81
N ILE A 177 1.36 8.84 -6.74
CA ILE A 177 1.92 7.49 -6.48
C ILE A 177 2.87 7.07 -7.61
N SER A 178 2.51 7.33 -8.88
CA SER A 178 3.38 7.07 -10.04
C SER A 178 4.68 7.87 -9.95
N GLU A 179 4.61 9.15 -9.59
CA GLU A 179 5.81 9.96 -9.39
C GLU A 179 6.73 9.41 -8.28
N LEU A 180 6.17 8.95 -7.17
CA LEU A 180 6.95 8.32 -6.10
C LEU A 180 7.68 7.06 -6.59
N ASN A 181 7.04 6.27 -7.46
CA ASN A 181 7.68 5.10 -8.04
C ASN A 181 8.72 5.46 -9.10
N GLU A 182 8.37 6.31 -10.07
CA GLU A 182 9.21 6.57 -11.25
C GLU A 182 10.40 7.49 -10.92
N LYS A 183 10.16 8.58 -10.16
CA LYS A 183 11.19 9.59 -9.85
C LYS A 183 11.98 9.22 -8.60
N ASP A 184 11.30 8.82 -7.53
CA ASP A 184 11.96 8.54 -6.24
C ASP A 184 12.37 7.07 -6.09
N LYS A 185 12.08 6.22 -7.10
CA LYS A 185 12.36 4.78 -7.12
C LYS A 185 11.78 4.04 -5.91
N MET A 186 10.69 4.56 -5.35
CA MET A 186 9.96 3.89 -4.29
C MET A 186 9.32 2.61 -4.82
N THR A 187 9.55 1.50 -4.15
CA THR A 187 8.83 0.25 -4.46
C THR A 187 7.40 0.38 -3.95
N ILE A 188 6.43 0.05 -4.79
CA ILE A 188 5.01 0.15 -4.46
C ILE A 188 4.39 -1.25 -4.46
N ILE A 189 3.61 -1.56 -3.43
CA ILE A 189 2.64 -2.65 -3.43
C ILE A 189 1.27 -2.00 -3.22
N MET A 190 0.38 -2.12 -4.20
CA MET A 190 -0.96 -1.56 -4.12
C MET A 190 -2.02 -2.66 -4.25
N VAL A 191 -2.96 -2.71 -3.32
CA VAL A 191 -4.21 -3.45 -3.50
C VAL A 191 -5.19 -2.55 -4.22
N SER A 192 -5.79 -3.05 -5.30
CA SER A 192 -6.74 -2.29 -6.11
C SER A 192 -7.87 -3.18 -6.64
N HIS A 193 -9.04 -2.58 -6.87
CA HIS A 193 -10.14 -3.17 -7.63
C HIS A 193 -10.24 -2.61 -9.05
N ASP A 194 -9.48 -1.55 -9.37
CA ASP A 194 -9.44 -0.93 -10.70
C ASP A 194 -8.39 -1.64 -11.57
N ILE A 195 -8.86 -2.58 -12.40
CA ILE A 195 -8.01 -3.36 -13.30
C ILE A 195 -7.34 -2.45 -14.33
N ALA A 196 -8.07 -1.50 -14.92
CA ALA A 196 -7.55 -0.63 -15.97
C ALA A 196 -6.35 0.20 -15.46
N LYS A 197 -6.51 0.84 -14.29
CA LYS A 197 -5.43 1.60 -13.65
C LYS A 197 -4.28 0.71 -13.18
N SER A 198 -4.60 -0.49 -12.72
CA SER A 198 -3.57 -1.46 -12.33
C SER A 198 -2.69 -1.88 -13.52
N LEU A 199 -3.27 -2.10 -14.69
CA LEU A 199 -2.52 -2.40 -15.91
C LEU A 199 -1.71 -1.21 -16.43
N GLU A 200 -2.23 0.01 -16.25
CA GLU A 200 -1.58 1.25 -16.69
C GLU A 200 -0.33 1.58 -15.85
N TYR A 201 -0.41 1.47 -14.52
CA TYR A 201 0.63 1.99 -13.64
C TYR A 201 1.59 0.93 -13.09
N SER A 202 1.22 -0.35 -13.06
CA SER A 202 2.07 -1.36 -12.45
C SER A 202 3.07 -1.99 -13.40
N SER A 203 4.20 -2.42 -12.87
CA SER A 203 5.18 -3.25 -13.58
C SER A 203 4.94 -4.75 -13.37
N LYS A 204 4.21 -5.11 -12.31
CA LYS A 204 3.85 -6.48 -11.95
C LYS A 204 2.40 -6.55 -11.45
N ILE A 205 1.74 -7.66 -11.77
CA ILE A 205 0.40 -8.01 -11.28
C ILE A 205 0.49 -9.29 -10.47
N LEU A 206 -0.12 -9.27 -9.30
CA LEU A 206 -0.46 -10.47 -8.52
C LEU A 206 -1.97 -10.55 -8.42
N CYS A 207 -2.58 -11.55 -9.06
CA CYS A 207 -4.01 -11.77 -8.96
C CYS A 207 -4.29 -12.97 -8.05
N LEU A 208 -5.08 -12.75 -6.99
CA LEU A 208 -5.53 -13.79 -6.07
C LEU A 208 -6.95 -14.20 -6.46
N CYS A 209 -7.13 -15.47 -6.83
CA CYS A 209 -8.43 -16.05 -7.14
C CYS A 209 -8.94 -16.89 -5.96
N SER A 210 -10.26 -16.97 -5.80
CA SER A 210 -10.92 -17.73 -4.73
C SER A 210 -10.71 -19.24 -4.80
N SER A 211 -10.19 -19.78 -5.91
CA SER A 211 -9.99 -21.21 -6.19
C SER A 211 -8.57 -21.71 -5.97
N SER A 212 -7.79 -21.18 -5.06
CA SER A 212 -6.35 -21.46 -4.88
C SER A 212 -5.44 -21.16 -6.07
N ASP A 213 -6.00 -20.71 -7.19
CA ASP A 213 -5.23 -20.24 -8.32
C ASP A 213 -4.73 -18.81 -8.06
N SER A 214 -3.51 -18.55 -8.41
CA SER A 214 -2.94 -17.20 -8.37
C SER A 214 -2.15 -16.96 -9.65
N PHE A 215 -2.14 -15.72 -10.09
CA PHE A 215 -1.30 -15.28 -11.20
C PHE A 215 -0.26 -14.30 -10.68
N PHE A 216 0.97 -14.45 -11.11
CA PHE A 216 2.02 -13.47 -10.90
C PHE A 216 2.82 -13.27 -12.19
N GLY A 217 2.88 -12.04 -12.70
CA GLY A 217 3.56 -11.73 -13.95
C GLY A 217 3.50 -10.25 -14.30
N THR A 218 3.79 -9.93 -15.56
CA THR A 218 3.64 -8.58 -16.10
C THR A 218 2.19 -8.25 -16.44
N PRO A 219 1.82 -6.96 -16.59
CA PRO A 219 0.49 -6.56 -17.05
C PRO A 219 0.10 -7.20 -18.39
N GLN A 220 1.05 -7.34 -19.33
CA GLN A 220 0.83 -7.95 -20.64
C GLN A 220 0.52 -9.45 -20.52
N GLU A 221 1.28 -10.16 -19.69
CA GLU A 221 1.03 -11.58 -19.41
C GLU A 221 -0.32 -11.78 -18.72
N TYR A 222 -0.69 -10.89 -17.79
CA TYR A 222 -2.00 -10.92 -17.13
C TYR A 222 -3.13 -10.72 -18.14
N ALA A 223 -3.05 -9.69 -18.99
CA ALA A 223 -4.06 -9.41 -20.00
C ALA A 223 -4.30 -10.57 -20.97
N SER A 224 -3.26 -11.37 -21.24
CA SER A 224 -3.33 -12.56 -22.10
C SER A 224 -3.72 -13.84 -21.37
N SER A 225 -3.85 -13.81 -20.06
CA SER A 225 -4.15 -14.99 -19.23
C SER A 225 -5.64 -15.32 -19.22
N HIS A 226 -5.97 -16.61 -18.98
CA HIS A 226 -7.36 -17.03 -18.78
C HIS A 226 -7.98 -16.43 -17.51
N ILE A 227 -7.15 -16.00 -16.56
CA ILE A 227 -7.59 -15.38 -15.29
C ILE A 227 -8.18 -14.00 -15.56
N SER A 228 -7.58 -13.21 -16.46
CA SER A 228 -8.11 -11.88 -16.81
C SER A 228 -9.54 -11.98 -17.39
N ASN A 229 -9.81 -13.02 -18.17
CA ASN A 229 -11.14 -13.22 -18.78
C ASN A 229 -12.24 -13.49 -17.76
N LYS A 230 -11.94 -14.12 -16.62
CA LYS A 230 -12.89 -14.32 -15.51
C LYS A 230 -13.26 -12.98 -14.85
N PHE A 231 -12.27 -12.11 -14.63
CA PHE A 231 -12.48 -10.82 -13.98
C PHE A 231 -13.12 -9.75 -14.87
N ILE A 232 -12.84 -9.76 -16.18
CA ILE A 232 -13.43 -8.80 -17.13
C ILE A 232 -14.88 -9.17 -17.46
N GLY A 233 -15.22 -10.46 -17.41
CA GLY A 233 -16.58 -10.96 -17.66
C GLY A 233 -17.60 -10.49 -16.61
N ASP A 234 -17.21 -10.41 -15.34
CA ASP A 234 -18.09 -10.03 -14.23
C ASP A 234 -18.32 -8.51 -14.11
N GLN A 235 -17.53 -7.67 -14.78
CA GLN A 235 -17.72 -6.21 -14.82
C GLN A 235 -18.62 -5.72 -15.97
N LYS A 236 -19.17 -6.63 -16.79
CA LYS A 236 -20.05 -6.29 -17.93
C LYS A 236 -21.55 -6.58 -17.67
N LEU A 237 -21.94 -6.80 -16.42
CA LEU A 237 -23.35 -6.96 -16.04
C LEU A 237 -23.81 -5.79 -15.20
#